data_4bf30b346641511217d9f2579008e788
#
_entry.id   4bf30b346641511217d9f2579008e788
#
_cell.length_a   1.000
_cell.length_b   1.000
_cell.length_c   1.000
_cell.angle_alpha   90.00
_cell.angle_beta   90.00
_cell.angle_gamma   90.00
#
_symmetry.space_group_name_H-M   'P 1'
#
loop_
_entity.id
_entity.type
_entity.pdbx_description
1 polymer ?
#
loop_
_entity_poly.entity_id
_entity_poly.type
_entity_poly.pdbx_seq_one_letter_code
_entity_poly.pdbx_strand_id
1 'polypeptide(L)'
;AVHEGDSIVVVTPTASGKTMCYNVPVMDAILKDESSRALFLFPTKALSQDQTTELHELITEAGVDVKTYTYDGDTPQSARKAIRQAGHIVVTNPDMLHSGILPHHTKWAKLFQNLNYIVIDEMHQYRGVFGSHVANVIRRLKRICRFYERAPRFILCSATIANPAELAEALIEEPVTLIDNNGAPRSTKHFIFYNPPAVDRELG
;
A
#
# COMPACT_ATOMS: atom_id res chain seq x y z
N ALA A 1 -7.52 14.68 7.18
CA ALA A 1 -6.44 14.63 6.17
C ALA A 1 -6.91 13.92 4.89
N VAL A 2 -7.05 12.56 4.82
CA VAL A 2 -7.45 11.86 3.57
C VAL A 2 -8.76 12.37 2.99
N HIS A 3 -9.80 12.56 3.80
CA HIS A 3 -11.10 13.10 3.36
C HIS A 3 -11.03 14.60 2.98
N GLU A 4 -10.02 15.32 3.46
CA GLU A 4 -9.76 16.72 3.14
C GLU A 4 -8.95 16.87 1.84
N GLY A 5 -8.44 15.79 1.31
CA GLY A 5 -7.77 15.76 0.02
C GLY A 5 -6.26 15.58 0.07
N ASP A 6 -5.70 15.34 1.24
CA ASP A 6 -4.25 15.21 1.41
C ASP A 6 -3.75 13.81 1.04
N SER A 7 -2.55 13.76 0.47
CA SER A 7 -1.71 12.58 0.51
C SER A 7 -1.07 12.47 1.89
N ILE A 8 -1.07 11.29 2.47
CA ILE A 8 -0.61 11.07 3.86
C ILE A 8 0.46 10.01 3.96
N VAL A 9 1.29 10.11 4.99
CA VAL A 9 2.16 9.02 5.44
C VAL A 9 1.84 8.68 6.90
N VAL A 10 1.48 7.42 7.15
CA VAL A 10 1.16 6.90 8.48
C VAL A 10 2.34 6.10 9.01
N VAL A 11 2.84 6.49 10.17
CA VAL A 11 3.98 5.83 10.82
C VAL A 11 3.57 5.42 12.23
N THR A 12 3.44 4.13 12.41
CA THR A 12 3.05 3.58 13.70
C THR A 12 3.82 2.28 13.95
N PRO A 13 3.98 1.84 15.21
CA PRO A 13 4.60 0.56 15.51
C PRO A 13 3.93 -0.60 14.77
N THR A 14 4.63 -1.72 14.66
CA THR A 14 4.07 -2.97 14.12
C THR A 14 2.85 -3.40 14.97
N ALA A 15 1.86 -3.99 14.32
CA ALA A 15 0.60 -4.44 14.95
C ALA A 15 -0.24 -3.32 15.61
N SER A 16 -0.19 -2.10 15.08
CA SER A 16 -0.95 -0.94 15.57
C SER A 16 -2.22 -0.62 14.77
N GLY A 17 -2.63 -1.52 13.86
CA GLY A 17 -3.83 -1.32 13.04
C GLY A 17 -3.65 -0.39 11.84
N LYS A 18 -2.43 -0.23 11.32
CA LYS A 18 -2.12 0.60 10.12
C LYS A 18 -3.02 0.30 8.93
N THR A 19 -3.33 -0.97 8.74
CA THR A 19 -4.18 -1.47 7.64
C THR A 19 -5.54 -0.77 7.60
N MET A 20 -6.12 -0.47 8.76
CA MET A 20 -7.38 0.26 8.86
C MET A 20 -7.26 1.71 8.38
N CYS A 21 -6.08 2.32 8.49
CA CYS A 21 -5.87 3.72 8.07
C CYS A 21 -6.05 3.92 6.56
N TYR A 22 -5.85 2.88 5.75
CA TYR A 22 -6.12 2.94 4.31
C TYR A 22 -7.37 2.16 3.89
N ASN A 23 -7.71 1.06 4.56
CA ASN A 23 -8.91 0.30 4.20
C ASN A 23 -10.19 1.10 4.42
N VAL A 24 -10.34 1.77 5.57
CA VAL A 24 -11.55 2.53 5.89
C VAL A 24 -11.82 3.65 4.88
N PRO A 25 -10.90 4.59 4.59
CA PRO A 25 -11.20 5.66 3.63
C PRO A 25 -11.40 5.15 2.19
N VAL A 26 -10.72 4.09 1.79
CA VAL A 26 -10.89 3.49 0.46
C VAL A 26 -12.26 2.81 0.34
N MET A 27 -12.65 2.01 1.33
CA MET A 27 -13.96 1.36 1.35
C MET A 27 -15.10 2.38 1.41
N ASP A 28 -15.00 3.39 2.26
CA ASP A 28 -15.98 4.48 2.35
C ASP A 28 -16.18 5.20 0.99
N ALA A 29 -15.08 5.46 0.28
CA ALA A 29 -15.17 6.06 -1.05
C ALA A 29 -15.86 5.16 -2.08
N ILE A 30 -15.58 3.84 -2.06
CA ILE A 30 -16.21 2.87 -2.96
C ILE A 30 -17.71 2.71 -2.63
N LEU A 31 -18.05 2.71 -1.34
CA LEU A 31 -19.46 2.61 -0.91
C LEU A 31 -20.27 3.84 -1.28
N LYS A 32 -19.66 5.02 -1.32
CA LYS A 32 -20.28 6.28 -1.77
C LYS A 32 -20.38 6.39 -3.29
N ASP A 33 -19.41 5.83 -3.99
CA ASP A 33 -19.33 5.83 -5.45
C ASP A 33 -18.75 4.49 -5.93
N GLU A 34 -19.60 3.59 -6.41
CA GLU A 34 -19.22 2.27 -6.93
C GLU A 34 -18.25 2.33 -8.12
N SER A 35 -18.13 3.48 -8.77
CA SER A 35 -17.12 3.67 -9.82
C SER A 35 -15.71 3.84 -9.25
N SER A 36 -15.58 4.28 -7.99
CA SER A 36 -14.29 4.54 -7.32
C SER A 36 -13.36 3.32 -7.36
N ARG A 37 -12.08 3.58 -7.60
CA ARG A 37 -11.03 2.53 -7.70
C ARG A 37 -9.85 2.89 -6.84
N ALA A 38 -9.17 1.84 -6.36
CA ALA A 38 -7.93 1.96 -5.63
C ALA A 38 -6.88 0.95 -6.12
N LEU A 39 -5.61 1.36 -6.03
CA LEU A 39 -4.45 0.53 -6.34
C LEU A 39 -3.61 0.38 -5.08
N PHE A 40 -3.42 -0.85 -4.63
CA PHE A 40 -2.61 -1.16 -3.45
C PHE A 40 -1.28 -1.78 -3.89
N LEU A 41 -0.18 -1.21 -3.40
CA LEU A 41 1.19 -1.63 -3.71
C LEU A 41 1.87 -2.18 -2.45
N PHE A 42 2.23 -3.44 -2.51
CA PHE A 42 3.02 -4.12 -1.50
C PHE A 42 4.38 -4.53 -2.05
N PRO A 43 5.45 -4.56 -1.24
CA PRO A 43 6.79 -4.87 -1.73
C PRO A 43 6.95 -6.31 -2.20
N THR A 44 6.18 -7.25 -1.65
CA THR A 44 6.26 -8.68 -1.96
C THR A 44 4.90 -9.31 -2.24
N LYS A 45 4.90 -10.43 -2.98
CA LYS A 45 3.69 -11.22 -3.25
C LYS A 45 3.07 -11.79 -1.97
N ALA A 46 3.90 -12.26 -1.02
CA ALA A 46 3.41 -12.82 0.23
C ALA A 46 2.59 -11.78 1.01
N LEU A 47 3.15 -10.58 1.21
CA LEU A 47 2.43 -9.49 1.87
C LEU A 47 1.15 -9.09 1.11
N SER A 48 1.18 -9.09 -0.22
CA SER A 48 -0.02 -8.83 -1.02
C SER A 48 -1.13 -9.85 -0.76
N GLN A 49 -0.78 -11.12 -0.64
CA GLN A 49 -1.74 -12.21 -0.40
C GLN A 49 -2.33 -12.13 1.00
N ASP A 50 -1.48 -11.96 2.03
CA ASP A 50 -1.91 -11.84 3.43
C ASP A 50 -2.87 -10.66 3.59
N GLN A 51 -2.49 -9.48 3.08
CA GLN A 51 -3.33 -8.29 3.16
C GLN A 51 -4.62 -8.39 2.34
N THR A 52 -4.61 -9.12 1.22
CA THR A 52 -5.84 -9.39 0.46
C THR A 52 -6.78 -10.29 1.25
N THR A 53 -6.26 -11.27 1.98
CA THR A 53 -7.07 -12.17 2.83
C THR A 53 -7.71 -11.38 3.97
N GLU A 54 -6.94 -10.60 4.71
CA GLU A 54 -7.46 -9.73 5.78
C GLU A 54 -8.53 -8.75 5.27
N LEU A 55 -8.31 -8.18 4.08
CA LEU A 55 -9.28 -7.27 3.46
C LEU A 55 -10.57 -7.97 3.04
N HIS A 56 -10.49 -9.21 2.55
CA HIS A 56 -11.69 -10.03 2.23
C HIS A 56 -12.48 -10.37 3.49
N GLU A 57 -11.82 -10.70 4.60
CA GLU A 57 -12.47 -10.93 5.90
C GLU A 57 -13.22 -9.67 6.36
N LEU A 58 -12.54 -8.52 6.33
CA LEU A 58 -13.15 -7.23 6.68
C LEU A 58 -14.37 -6.89 5.81
N ILE A 59 -14.28 -7.08 4.49
CA ILE A 59 -15.38 -6.84 3.54
C ILE A 59 -16.57 -7.76 3.85
N THR A 60 -16.29 -9.03 4.17
CA THR A 60 -17.30 -10.03 4.50
C THR A 60 -17.98 -9.72 5.83
N GLU A 61 -17.22 -9.38 6.86
CA GLU A 61 -17.75 -8.99 8.17
C GLU A 61 -18.59 -7.70 8.10
N ALA A 62 -18.16 -6.75 7.29
CA ALA A 62 -18.90 -5.50 7.07
C ALA A 62 -20.17 -5.70 6.21
N GLY A 63 -20.32 -6.85 5.55
CA GLY A 63 -21.48 -7.15 4.68
C GLY A 63 -21.59 -6.24 3.45
N VAL A 64 -20.46 -5.78 2.90
CA VAL A 64 -20.42 -4.83 1.77
C VAL A 64 -19.94 -5.47 0.48
N ASP A 65 -20.38 -4.98 -0.68
CA ASP A 65 -19.94 -5.48 -2.00
C ASP A 65 -18.76 -4.68 -2.55
N VAL A 66 -17.56 -4.92 -1.98
CA VAL A 66 -16.31 -4.36 -2.47
C VAL A 66 -15.46 -5.46 -3.10
N LYS A 67 -15.24 -5.38 -4.41
CA LYS A 67 -14.50 -6.39 -5.18
C LYS A 67 -12.99 -6.12 -5.13
N THR A 68 -12.27 -6.97 -4.43
CA THR A 68 -10.82 -6.90 -4.25
C THR A 68 -10.13 -8.08 -4.91
N TYR A 69 -9.07 -7.81 -5.65
CA TYR A 69 -8.32 -8.84 -6.37
C TYR A 69 -6.82 -8.58 -6.31
N THR A 70 -6.06 -9.66 -6.11
CA THR A 70 -4.62 -9.65 -6.35
C THR A 70 -4.32 -9.78 -7.84
N TYR A 71 -3.44 -8.94 -8.35
CA TYR A 71 -2.95 -9.00 -9.73
C TYR A 71 -1.43 -9.05 -9.74
N ASP A 72 -0.89 -10.22 -10.05
CA ASP A 72 0.53 -10.52 -10.06
C ASP A 72 0.89 -11.50 -11.19
N GLY A 73 2.13 -12.02 -11.18
CA GLY A 73 2.61 -12.97 -12.18
C GLY A 73 1.84 -14.28 -12.19
N ASP A 74 1.30 -14.70 -11.06
CA ASP A 74 0.61 -15.98 -10.88
C ASP A 74 -0.90 -15.88 -11.16
N THR A 75 -1.41 -14.66 -11.38
CA THR A 75 -2.82 -14.43 -11.72
C THR A 75 -3.20 -15.13 -13.02
N PRO A 76 -4.17 -16.08 -13.02
CA PRO A 76 -4.59 -16.81 -14.20
C PRO A 76 -5.09 -15.90 -15.32
N GLN A 77 -4.78 -16.24 -16.57
CA GLN A 77 -5.22 -15.47 -17.74
C GLN A 77 -6.74 -15.28 -17.80
N SER A 78 -7.50 -16.30 -17.42
CA SER A 78 -8.96 -16.25 -17.35
C SER A 78 -9.48 -15.20 -16.36
N ALA A 79 -8.82 -15.01 -15.21
CA ALA A 79 -9.19 -14.05 -14.20
C ALA A 79 -8.80 -12.61 -14.57
N ARG A 80 -7.72 -12.42 -15.34
CA ARG A 80 -7.17 -11.09 -15.67
C ARG A 80 -8.18 -10.13 -16.30
N LYS A 81 -9.08 -10.62 -17.16
CA LYS A 81 -10.13 -9.80 -17.76
C LYS A 81 -11.17 -9.35 -16.74
N ALA A 82 -11.62 -10.26 -15.90
CA ALA A 82 -12.59 -9.98 -14.84
C ALA A 82 -12.05 -8.94 -13.83
N ILE A 83 -10.78 -9.09 -13.41
CA ILE A 83 -10.11 -8.16 -12.49
C ILE A 83 -10.10 -6.75 -13.07
N ARG A 84 -9.70 -6.58 -14.35
CA ARG A 84 -9.68 -5.28 -15.00
C ARG A 84 -11.05 -4.61 -15.10
N GLN A 85 -12.12 -5.40 -15.22
CA GLN A 85 -13.48 -4.89 -15.38
C GLN A 85 -14.20 -4.66 -14.07
N ALA A 86 -14.03 -5.56 -13.11
CA ALA A 86 -14.84 -5.60 -11.89
C ALA A 86 -14.08 -5.14 -10.63
N GLY A 87 -12.73 -5.16 -10.61
CA GLY A 87 -11.96 -4.85 -9.41
C GLY A 87 -12.16 -3.41 -8.94
N HIS A 88 -12.67 -3.22 -7.73
CA HIS A 88 -12.68 -1.94 -7.05
C HIS A 88 -11.30 -1.65 -6.47
N ILE A 89 -10.69 -2.64 -5.82
CA ILE A 89 -9.34 -2.59 -5.28
C ILE A 89 -8.49 -3.61 -6.03
N VAL A 90 -7.40 -3.14 -6.62
CA VAL A 90 -6.40 -3.99 -7.26
C VAL A 90 -5.14 -4.00 -6.40
N VAL A 91 -4.82 -5.16 -5.85
CA VAL A 91 -3.63 -5.38 -5.04
C VAL A 91 -2.51 -5.93 -5.92
N THR A 92 -1.34 -5.30 -5.90
CA THR A 92 -0.21 -5.68 -6.76
C THR A 92 1.14 -5.31 -6.14
N ASN A 93 2.21 -5.49 -6.87
CA ASN A 93 3.56 -5.08 -6.48
C ASN A 93 4.18 -4.14 -7.54
N PRO A 94 5.28 -3.43 -7.23
CA PRO A 94 5.91 -2.50 -8.17
C PRO A 94 6.34 -3.13 -9.49
N ASP A 95 6.81 -4.38 -9.48
CA ASP A 95 7.27 -5.07 -10.70
C ASP A 95 6.10 -5.36 -11.65
N MET A 96 4.98 -5.85 -11.11
CA MET A 96 3.78 -6.11 -11.90
C MET A 96 3.13 -4.81 -12.35
N LEU A 97 3.12 -3.78 -11.51
CA LEU A 97 2.68 -2.44 -11.92
C LEU A 97 3.51 -1.96 -13.12
N HIS A 98 4.85 -2.06 -13.03
CA HIS A 98 5.77 -1.64 -14.09
C HIS A 98 5.60 -2.42 -15.37
N SER A 99 5.55 -3.75 -15.33
CA SER A 99 5.60 -4.64 -16.49
C SER A 99 4.23 -5.07 -17.02
N GLY A 100 3.24 -5.26 -16.13
CA GLY A 100 1.94 -5.84 -16.47
C GLY A 100 0.79 -4.84 -16.57
N ILE A 101 0.84 -3.72 -15.85
CA ILE A 101 -0.26 -2.75 -15.79
C ILE A 101 0.06 -1.51 -16.62
N LEU A 102 1.13 -0.78 -16.32
CA LEU A 102 1.43 0.50 -16.96
C LEU A 102 1.66 0.42 -18.47
N PRO A 103 2.37 -0.59 -19.06
CA PRO A 103 2.51 -0.72 -20.51
C PRO A 103 1.18 -1.03 -21.21
N HIS A 104 0.22 -1.56 -20.47
CA HIS A 104 -1.08 -1.97 -20.98
C HIS A 104 -2.23 -1.12 -20.40
N HIS A 105 -1.95 0.14 -20.04
CA HIS A 105 -2.91 1.02 -19.36
C HIS A 105 -4.25 1.16 -20.09
N THR A 106 -4.28 1.04 -21.42
CA THR A 106 -5.54 1.06 -22.17
C THR A 106 -6.47 -0.10 -21.84
N LYS A 107 -5.91 -1.29 -21.50
CA LYS A 107 -6.70 -2.42 -21.00
C LYS A 107 -7.18 -2.21 -19.56
N TRP A 108 -6.59 -1.24 -18.86
CA TRP A 108 -6.88 -0.84 -17.49
C TRP A 108 -7.60 0.52 -17.42
N ALA A 109 -8.17 0.98 -18.55
CA ALA A 109 -8.80 2.30 -18.64
C ALA A 109 -9.82 2.53 -17.53
N LYS A 110 -10.66 1.52 -17.21
CA LYS A 110 -11.65 1.62 -16.13
C LYS A 110 -11.02 1.87 -14.76
N LEU A 111 -9.87 1.26 -14.45
CA LEU A 111 -9.12 1.53 -13.23
C LEU A 111 -8.62 2.97 -13.24
N PHE A 112 -7.89 3.38 -14.28
CA PHE A 112 -7.25 4.69 -14.31
C PHE A 112 -8.21 5.85 -14.43
N GLN A 113 -9.35 5.68 -15.11
CA GLN A 113 -10.41 6.70 -15.21
C GLN A 113 -11.14 6.95 -13.87
N ASN A 114 -11.03 6.04 -12.92
CA ASN A 114 -11.75 6.11 -11.65
C ASN A 114 -10.81 5.96 -10.44
N LEU A 115 -9.49 6.05 -10.65
CA LEU A 115 -8.49 5.85 -9.60
C LEU A 115 -8.50 7.05 -8.65
N ASN A 116 -8.95 6.83 -7.41
CA ASN A 116 -9.03 7.84 -6.37
C ASN A 116 -7.92 7.68 -5.33
N TYR A 117 -7.45 6.45 -5.09
CA TYR A 117 -6.44 6.16 -4.08
C TYR A 117 -5.35 5.25 -4.58
N ILE A 118 -4.13 5.55 -4.17
CA ILE A 118 -2.95 4.69 -4.31
C ILE A 118 -2.39 4.45 -2.91
N VAL A 119 -2.45 3.21 -2.46
CA VAL A 119 -1.88 2.78 -1.18
C VAL A 119 -0.50 2.20 -1.42
N ILE A 120 0.48 2.63 -0.64
CA ILE A 120 1.85 2.09 -0.66
C ILE A 120 2.17 1.64 0.76
N ASP A 121 2.10 0.34 1.00
CA ASP A 121 2.43 -0.21 2.32
C ASP A 121 3.89 -0.66 2.41
N GLU A 122 4.37 -0.80 3.65
CA GLU A 122 5.76 -1.13 3.98
C GLU A 122 6.78 -0.23 3.24
N MET A 123 6.43 1.06 3.13
CA MET A 123 7.21 2.06 2.39
C MET A 123 8.70 2.09 2.79
N HIS A 124 9.02 1.75 4.04
CA HIS A 124 10.40 1.69 4.52
C HIS A 124 11.30 0.70 3.78
N GLN A 125 10.71 -0.25 3.03
CA GLN A 125 11.45 -1.18 2.18
C GLN A 125 11.92 -0.54 0.87
N TYR A 126 11.30 0.57 0.45
CA TYR A 126 11.64 1.27 -0.80
C TYR A 126 12.79 2.25 -0.59
N ARG A 127 14.01 1.73 -0.42
CA ARG A 127 15.24 2.51 -0.18
C ARG A 127 16.34 2.14 -1.18
N GLY A 128 17.35 3.01 -1.27
CA GLY A 128 18.51 2.81 -2.12
C GLY A 128 18.13 2.63 -3.59
N VAL A 129 18.79 1.72 -4.27
CA VAL A 129 18.57 1.44 -5.71
C VAL A 129 17.14 0.97 -5.97
N PHE A 130 16.60 0.07 -5.15
CA PHE A 130 15.23 -0.41 -5.28
C PHE A 130 14.21 0.74 -5.13
N GLY A 131 14.38 1.58 -4.11
CA GLY A 131 13.53 2.76 -3.91
C GLY A 131 13.56 3.72 -5.11
N SER A 132 14.73 3.96 -5.69
CA SER A 132 14.89 4.80 -6.89
C SER A 132 14.13 4.22 -8.09
N HIS A 133 14.16 2.90 -8.28
CA HIS A 133 13.38 2.24 -9.33
C HIS A 133 11.88 2.38 -9.09
N VAL A 134 11.43 2.16 -7.86
CA VAL A 134 10.00 2.32 -7.50
C VAL A 134 9.54 3.76 -7.70
N ALA A 135 10.33 4.77 -7.32
CA ALA A 135 10.03 6.18 -7.58
C ALA A 135 9.81 6.46 -9.07
N ASN A 136 10.65 5.88 -9.95
CA ASN A 136 10.46 5.99 -11.40
C ASN A 136 9.17 5.30 -11.89
N VAL A 137 8.78 4.17 -11.29
CA VAL A 137 7.50 3.52 -11.58
C VAL A 137 6.33 4.40 -11.17
N ILE A 138 6.40 5.03 -9.99
CA ILE A 138 5.38 5.98 -9.50
C ILE A 138 5.29 7.22 -10.40
N ARG A 139 6.41 7.80 -10.84
CA ARG A 139 6.39 8.90 -11.84
C ARG A 139 5.63 8.51 -13.10
N ARG A 140 5.85 7.30 -13.57
CA ARG A 140 5.18 6.76 -14.75
C ARG A 140 3.68 6.53 -14.49
N LEU A 141 3.32 6.01 -13.31
CA LEU A 141 1.94 5.88 -12.85
C LEU A 141 1.23 7.24 -12.85
N LYS A 142 1.84 8.26 -12.24
CA LYS A 142 1.30 9.63 -12.20
C LYS A 142 1.06 10.22 -13.60
N ARG A 143 1.96 9.98 -14.56
CA ARG A 143 1.76 10.41 -15.95
C ARG A 143 0.54 9.74 -16.59
N ILE A 144 0.34 8.46 -16.34
CA ILE A 144 -0.83 7.72 -16.82
C ILE A 144 -2.10 8.23 -16.15
N CYS A 145 -2.09 8.47 -14.83
CA CYS A 145 -3.23 9.09 -14.15
C CYS A 145 -3.61 10.43 -14.76
N ARG A 146 -2.63 11.32 -15.03
CA ARG A 146 -2.86 12.61 -15.69
C ARG A 146 -3.45 12.45 -17.10
N PHE A 147 -3.02 11.45 -17.86
CA PHE A 147 -3.59 11.15 -19.16
C PHE A 147 -5.08 10.80 -19.10
N TYR A 148 -5.52 10.19 -17.98
CA TYR A 148 -6.93 9.92 -17.70
C TYR A 148 -7.60 11.01 -16.85
N GLU A 149 -7.00 12.19 -16.74
CA GLU A 149 -7.51 13.35 -15.99
C GLU A 149 -7.77 13.03 -14.51
N ARG A 150 -6.89 12.22 -13.91
CA ARG A 150 -6.97 11.84 -12.50
C ARG A 150 -5.75 12.26 -11.71
N ALA A 151 -6.01 12.66 -10.46
CA ALA A 151 -5.02 12.97 -9.45
C ALA A 151 -5.35 12.16 -8.18
N PRO A 152 -4.99 10.86 -8.14
CA PRO A 152 -5.27 10.03 -6.99
C PRO A 152 -4.46 10.47 -5.78
N ARG A 153 -5.04 10.30 -4.58
CA ARG A 153 -4.35 10.56 -3.31
C ARG A 153 -3.51 9.36 -2.92
N PHE A 154 -2.35 9.65 -2.34
CA PHE A 154 -1.47 8.61 -1.82
C PHE A 154 -1.71 8.41 -0.33
N ILE A 155 -1.82 7.15 0.08
CA ILE A 155 -1.80 6.73 1.49
C ILE A 155 -0.59 5.81 1.65
N LEU A 156 0.45 6.33 2.28
CA LEU A 156 1.67 5.57 2.51
C LEU A 156 1.70 5.08 3.95
N CYS A 157 2.12 3.84 4.15
CA CYS A 157 2.30 3.26 5.48
C CYS A 157 3.72 2.75 5.67
N SER A 158 4.24 2.92 6.87
CA SER A 158 5.60 2.52 7.22
C SER A 158 5.68 2.03 8.66
N ALA A 159 6.62 1.14 8.94
CA ALA A 159 7.13 0.96 10.29
C ALA A 159 7.81 2.26 10.78
N THR A 160 8.14 2.31 12.07
CA THR A 160 8.84 3.46 12.65
C THR A 160 10.22 3.63 12.00
N ILE A 161 10.43 4.77 11.37
CA ILE A 161 11.70 5.21 10.76
C ILE A 161 12.00 6.65 11.13
N ALA A 162 13.24 7.09 10.97
CA ALA A 162 13.68 8.41 11.38
C ALA A 162 13.13 9.56 10.49
N ASN A 163 12.93 9.30 9.19
CA ASN A 163 12.59 10.33 8.19
C ASN A 163 11.42 9.90 7.28
N PRO A 164 10.24 9.63 7.82
CA PRO A 164 9.14 9.08 7.04
C PRO A 164 8.58 10.05 5.98
N ALA A 165 8.45 11.33 6.30
CA ALA A 165 7.95 12.32 5.38
C ALA A 165 8.90 12.51 4.19
N GLU A 166 10.20 12.69 4.44
CA GLU A 166 11.21 12.82 3.38
C GLU A 166 11.23 11.61 2.43
N LEU A 167 11.14 10.39 2.99
CA LEU A 167 11.11 9.19 2.17
C LEU A 167 9.84 9.12 1.32
N ALA A 168 8.69 9.46 1.91
CA ALA A 168 7.41 9.49 1.21
C ALA A 168 7.44 10.53 0.08
N GLU A 169 7.86 11.76 0.37
CA GLU A 169 7.96 12.84 -0.61
C GLU A 169 8.96 12.52 -1.73
N ALA A 170 10.09 11.91 -1.40
CA ALA A 170 11.06 11.45 -2.42
C ALA A 170 10.47 10.34 -3.30
N LEU A 171 9.61 9.47 -2.76
CA LEU A 171 9.02 8.37 -3.49
C LEU A 171 7.91 8.81 -4.45
N ILE A 172 7.03 9.73 -4.00
CA ILE A 172 5.86 10.15 -4.77
C ILE A 172 6.02 11.54 -5.41
N GLU A 173 7.05 12.30 -5.07
CA GLU A 173 7.31 13.67 -5.54
C GLU A 173 6.12 14.61 -5.33
N GLU A 174 5.51 14.52 -4.16
CA GLU A 174 4.44 15.40 -3.69
C GLU A 174 4.54 15.58 -2.18
N PRO A 175 4.08 16.71 -1.62
CA PRO A 175 3.98 16.89 -0.18
C PRO A 175 3.08 15.85 0.45
N VAL A 176 3.40 15.43 1.66
CA VAL A 176 2.57 14.52 2.46
C VAL A 176 2.29 15.07 3.85
N THR A 177 1.12 14.77 4.37
CA THR A 177 0.80 15.01 5.77
C THR A 177 1.27 13.81 6.60
N LEU A 178 2.22 14.04 7.53
CA LEU A 178 2.73 13.01 8.44
C LEU A 178 1.74 12.74 9.57
N ILE A 179 1.41 11.46 9.77
CA ILE A 179 0.62 10.96 10.89
C ILE A 179 1.47 9.98 11.68
N ASP A 180 2.06 10.43 12.78
CA ASP A 180 2.96 9.67 13.65
C ASP A 180 2.43 9.51 15.08
N ASN A 181 1.36 10.21 15.43
CA ASN A 181 0.71 10.09 16.73
C ASN A 181 -0.31 8.94 16.70
N ASN A 182 0.15 7.75 17.09
CA ASN A 182 -0.73 6.59 17.18
C ASN A 182 -1.45 6.56 18.54
N GLY A 183 -2.76 6.29 18.53
CA GLY A 183 -3.59 6.11 19.73
C GLY A 183 -3.49 4.72 20.34
N ALA A 184 -2.53 3.86 19.92
CA ALA A 184 -2.39 2.52 20.45
C ALA A 184 -1.97 2.54 21.93
N PRO A 185 -2.55 1.68 22.79
CA PRO A 185 -2.17 1.59 24.18
C PRO A 185 -0.70 1.15 24.30
N ARG A 186 0.02 1.80 25.21
CA ARG A 186 1.43 1.49 25.46
C ARG A 186 1.56 0.85 26.83
N SER A 187 2.13 -0.34 26.88
CA SER A 187 2.58 -0.97 28.13
C SER A 187 4.05 -0.66 28.39
N THR A 188 4.47 -0.88 29.64
CA THR A 188 5.89 -0.79 30.00
C THR A 188 6.68 -1.83 29.22
N LYS A 189 7.77 -1.40 28.58
CA LYS A 189 8.66 -2.25 27.82
C LYS A 189 9.95 -2.45 28.57
N HIS A 190 10.24 -3.69 28.97
CA HIS A 190 11.48 -4.06 29.64
C HIS A 190 12.47 -4.60 28.60
N PHE A 191 13.63 -3.94 28.46
CA PHE A 191 14.74 -4.43 27.66
C PHE A 191 15.71 -5.16 28.57
N ILE A 192 15.87 -6.47 28.41
CA ILE A 192 16.77 -7.30 29.17
C ILE A 192 17.94 -7.70 28.30
N PHE A 193 19.11 -7.19 28.63
CA PHE A 193 20.37 -7.61 27.99
C PHE A 193 20.94 -8.75 28.83
N TYR A 194 20.85 -9.96 28.35
CA TYR A 194 21.44 -11.13 28.99
C TYR A 194 22.71 -11.52 28.24
N ASN A 195 23.85 -11.44 28.94
CA ASN A 195 25.12 -11.95 28.46
C ASN A 195 25.41 -13.26 29.22
N PRO A 196 25.18 -14.44 28.63
CA PRO A 196 25.40 -15.69 29.32
C PRO A 196 26.89 -15.86 29.69
N PRO A 197 27.20 -16.41 30.88
CA PRO A 197 28.57 -16.71 31.23
C PRO A 197 29.16 -17.75 30.25
N ALA A 198 30.41 -17.58 29.85
CA ALA A 198 31.10 -18.56 29.06
C ALA A 198 31.21 -19.87 29.87
N VAL A 199 30.69 -20.95 29.33
CA VAL A 199 30.70 -22.28 29.98
C VAL A 199 32.06 -22.91 29.82
N ASP A 200 32.75 -22.62 28.73
CA ASP A 200 34.13 -23.06 28.46
C ASP A 200 34.91 -21.94 27.77
N ARG A 201 36.04 -21.54 28.34
CA ARG A 201 36.89 -20.47 27.81
C ARG A 201 37.73 -20.90 26.59
N GLU A 202 37.88 -22.23 26.37
CA GLU A 202 38.66 -22.76 25.24
C GLU A 202 37.77 -23.04 24.02
N LEU A 203 36.44 -23.17 24.19
CA LEU A 203 35.49 -23.42 23.11
C LEU A 203 34.67 -22.17 22.71
N GLY A 204 34.85 -21.06 23.39
CA GLY A 204 34.20 -19.76 23.08
C GLY A 204 32.84 -19.60 23.70
#